data_2deab6c02625b23f3085ba9fac046f73
#
_entry.id   2deab6c02625b23f3085ba9fac046f73
#
_cell.length_a   1.000
_cell.length_b   1.000
_cell.length_c   1.000
_cell.angle_alpha   90.00
_cell.angle_beta   90.00
_cell.angle_gamma   90.00
#
_symmetry.space_group_name_H-M   'P 1'
#
loop_
_entity.id
_entity.type
_entity.pdbx_description
1 polymer ?
#
loop_
_entity_poly.entity_id
_entity_poly.type
_entity_poly.pdbx_seq_one_letter_code
_entity_poly.pdbx_strand_id
1 'polypeptide(L)'
;AGGHLTALLATSGGVPELEGKGGNVEFSSTIQAAVPMGAQSHLMSLRNREVSASQARGGIWRDFLSGSQAENPAAYKLASPLEHLDASDPPCWYITGEMDDESTRAKEFRHKAKLLGIFVGMTVVDGAPHPFLGKQIWFDQMVERSDRFFREHLVK
;
A
#
# COMPACT_ATOMS: atom_id res chain seq x y z
N ALA A 1 -2.40 8.09 3.11
CA ALA A 1 -2.15 8.35 1.68
C ALA A 1 -0.76 7.86 1.26
N GLY A 2 0.33 8.28 1.92
CA GLY A 2 1.68 7.87 1.55
C GLY A 2 1.91 6.36 1.57
N GLY A 3 1.37 5.66 2.56
CA GLY A 3 1.46 4.19 2.61
C GLY A 3 0.78 3.50 1.43
N HIS A 4 -0.39 3.97 1.02
CA HIS A 4 -1.10 3.49 -0.17
C HIS A 4 -0.26 3.71 -1.45
N LEU A 5 0.28 4.93 -1.64
CA LEU A 5 1.13 5.23 -2.79
C LEU A 5 2.42 4.39 -2.80
N THR A 6 3.01 4.12 -1.63
CA THR A 6 4.17 3.22 -1.50
C THR A 6 3.82 1.79 -1.94
N ALA A 7 2.67 1.27 -1.51
CA ALA A 7 2.20 -0.06 -1.92
C ALA A 7 1.87 -0.12 -3.41
N LEU A 8 1.26 0.94 -3.95
CA LEU A 8 0.94 1.01 -5.38
C LEU A 8 2.21 1.07 -6.23
N LEU A 9 3.17 1.92 -5.85
CA LEU A 9 4.47 2.00 -6.53
C LEU A 9 5.20 0.65 -6.55
N ALA A 10 5.10 -0.13 -5.46
CA ALA A 10 5.71 -1.45 -5.38
C ALA A 10 5.14 -2.46 -6.39
N THR A 11 3.91 -2.26 -6.86
CA THR A 11 3.21 -3.22 -7.74
C THR A 11 2.83 -2.63 -9.10
N SER A 12 3.21 -1.38 -9.39
CA SER A 12 2.83 -0.70 -10.63
C SER A 12 3.96 -0.57 -11.65
N GLY A 13 5.12 -1.15 -11.41
CA GLY A 13 6.22 -1.12 -12.34
C GLY A 13 5.82 -1.70 -13.70
N GLY A 14 5.89 -0.88 -14.76
CA GLY A 14 5.49 -1.28 -16.10
C GLY A 14 3.97 -1.28 -16.37
N VAL A 15 3.14 -0.73 -15.49
CA VAL A 15 1.71 -0.49 -15.74
C VAL A 15 1.58 0.84 -16.49
N PRO A 16 1.28 0.85 -17.81
CA PRO A 16 1.39 2.06 -18.64
C PRO A 16 0.51 3.21 -18.15
N GLU A 17 -0.67 2.91 -17.61
CA GLU A 17 -1.62 3.89 -17.10
C GLU A 17 -1.11 4.63 -15.86
N LEU A 18 -0.13 4.05 -15.14
CA LEU A 18 0.44 4.59 -13.90
C LEU A 18 1.83 5.21 -14.10
N GLU A 19 2.47 5.03 -15.26
CA GLU A 19 3.77 5.63 -15.56
C GLU A 19 3.72 7.17 -15.72
N GLY A 20 2.55 7.72 -15.98
CA GLY A 20 2.36 9.17 -16.08
C GLY A 20 2.97 9.78 -17.34
N LYS A 21 3.13 11.12 -17.32
CA LYS A 21 3.65 11.92 -18.44
C LYS A 21 4.79 12.86 -18.00
N GLY A 22 5.51 12.49 -16.96
CA GLY A 22 6.55 13.33 -16.35
C GLY A 22 7.89 13.39 -17.12
N GLY A 23 8.01 12.69 -18.23
CA GLY A 23 9.29 12.50 -18.94
C GLY A 23 10.06 11.29 -18.39
N ASN A 24 11.31 11.14 -18.83
CA ASN A 24 12.22 10.06 -18.42
C ASN A 24 11.68 8.64 -18.66
N VAL A 25 10.91 8.46 -19.73
CA VAL A 25 10.28 7.18 -20.11
C VAL A 25 11.29 6.06 -20.42
N GLU A 26 12.56 6.42 -20.62
CA GLU A 26 13.68 5.50 -20.86
C GLU A 26 14.21 4.85 -19.56
N PHE A 27 13.79 5.35 -18.39
CA PHE A 27 14.17 4.77 -17.10
C PHE A 27 13.03 3.95 -16.51
N SER A 28 13.38 2.81 -15.91
CA SER A 28 12.40 1.95 -15.25
C SER A 28 11.85 2.61 -13.98
N SER A 29 10.55 2.53 -13.78
CA SER A 29 9.86 2.92 -12.53
C SER A 29 9.88 1.82 -11.46
N THR A 30 10.40 0.62 -11.78
CA THR A 30 10.44 -0.48 -10.81
C THR A 30 11.34 -0.16 -9.63
N ILE A 31 10.90 -0.58 -8.43
CA ILE A 31 11.65 -0.44 -7.19
C ILE A 31 12.09 -1.81 -6.67
N GLN A 32 13.06 -1.83 -5.74
CA GLN A 32 13.69 -3.06 -5.28
C GLN A 32 13.17 -3.55 -3.93
N ALA A 33 12.55 -2.68 -3.14
CA ALA A 33 11.93 -3.00 -1.85
C ALA A 33 10.99 -1.87 -1.43
N ALA A 34 9.94 -2.17 -0.65
CA ALA A 34 9.00 -1.16 -0.15
C ALA A 34 8.59 -1.38 1.30
N VAL A 35 8.36 -0.27 2.03
CA VAL A 35 7.80 -0.28 3.39
C VAL A 35 6.51 0.55 3.43
N PRO A 36 5.35 -0.02 3.03
CA PRO A 36 4.06 0.65 3.13
C PRO A 36 3.61 0.79 4.60
N MET A 37 3.31 2.02 5.04
CA MET A 37 2.90 2.32 6.42
C MET A 37 1.45 2.79 6.49
N GLY A 38 0.61 2.10 7.27
CA GLY A 38 -0.83 2.38 7.36
C GLY A 38 -1.53 2.31 5.99
N ALA A 39 -1.14 1.35 5.17
CA ALA A 39 -1.46 1.32 3.75
C ALA A 39 -2.76 0.57 3.44
N GLN A 40 -3.59 1.17 2.60
CA GLN A 40 -4.68 0.48 1.92
C GLN A 40 -4.12 -0.25 0.69
N SER A 41 -4.23 -1.57 0.65
CA SER A 41 -3.70 -2.38 -0.47
C SER A 41 -4.77 -3.01 -1.36
N HIS A 42 -6.03 -3.00 -0.93
CA HIS A 42 -7.15 -3.62 -1.65
C HIS A 42 -8.34 -2.66 -1.74
N LEU A 43 -8.34 -1.77 -2.75
CA LEU A 43 -9.41 -0.80 -2.92
C LEU A 43 -10.68 -1.40 -3.52
N MET A 44 -10.62 -2.60 -4.10
CA MET A 44 -11.78 -3.33 -4.62
C MET A 44 -12.51 -4.17 -3.55
N SER A 45 -12.08 -4.12 -2.28
CA SER A 45 -12.72 -4.86 -1.18
C SER A 45 -14.17 -4.40 -0.93
N LEU A 46 -14.99 -5.31 -0.38
CA LEU A 46 -16.37 -4.97 0.05
C LEU A 46 -16.39 -3.80 1.03
N ARG A 47 -15.44 -3.79 1.98
CA ARG A 47 -15.29 -2.67 2.92
C ARG A 47 -15.09 -1.32 2.21
N ASN A 48 -14.19 -1.24 1.23
CA ASN A 48 -13.97 0.00 0.49
C ASN A 48 -15.17 0.37 -0.38
N ARG A 49 -15.91 -0.61 -0.88
CA ARG A 49 -17.18 -0.38 -1.56
C ARG A 49 -18.19 0.31 -0.65
N GLU A 50 -18.37 -0.22 0.56
CA GLU A 50 -19.29 0.35 1.56
C GLU A 50 -18.84 1.74 2.03
N VAL A 51 -17.55 1.90 2.33
CA VAL A 51 -16.97 3.19 2.74
C VAL A 51 -17.15 4.24 1.65
N SER A 52 -16.82 3.92 0.40
CA SER A 52 -16.94 4.87 -0.73
C SER A 52 -18.38 5.21 -1.10
N ALA A 53 -19.34 4.33 -0.80
CA ALA A 53 -20.76 4.60 -0.98
C ALA A 53 -21.29 5.59 0.07
N SER A 54 -20.66 5.69 1.23
CA SER A 54 -21.05 6.62 2.30
C SER A 54 -20.52 8.03 2.02
N GLN A 55 -21.41 9.00 1.84
CA GLN A 55 -21.04 10.41 1.67
C GLN A 55 -20.25 10.97 2.86
N ALA A 56 -20.55 10.51 4.09
CA ALA A 56 -19.91 10.98 5.31
C ALA A 56 -18.51 10.41 5.53
N ARG A 57 -18.22 9.18 5.05
CA ARG A 57 -16.94 8.49 5.25
C ARG A 57 -16.11 8.33 3.98
N GLY A 58 -16.76 8.45 2.82
CA GLY A 58 -16.18 8.17 1.52
C GLY A 58 -15.61 9.38 0.79
N GLY A 59 -15.73 10.60 1.35
CA GLY A 59 -15.35 11.83 0.67
C GLY A 59 -13.95 11.78 0.06
N ILE A 60 -12.96 11.38 0.84
CA ILE A 60 -11.56 11.30 0.38
C ILE A 60 -11.40 10.35 -0.82
N TRP A 61 -12.02 9.18 -0.78
CA TRP A 61 -11.95 8.22 -1.88
C TRP A 61 -12.73 8.70 -3.11
N ARG A 62 -13.91 9.29 -2.88
CA ARG A 62 -14.73 9.84 -3.97
C ARG A 62 -14.04 11.00 -4.66
N ASP A 63 -13.42 11.89 -3.90
CA ASP A 63 -12.68 13.03 -4.43
C ASP A 63 -11.43 12.56 -5.20
N PHE A 64 -10.69 11.63 -4.63
CA PHE A 64 -9.48 11.10 -5.24
C PHE A 64 -9.74 10.25 -6.49
N LEU A 65 -10.80 9.42 -6.49
CA LEU A 65 -11.10 8.47 -7.56
C LEU A 65 -12.34 8.85 -8.40
N SER A 66 -12.78 10.11 -8.27
CA SER A 66 -13.89 10.70 -9.06
C SER A 66 -15.21 9.92 -8.95
N GLY A 67 -15.56 9.50 -7.73
CA GLY A 67 -16.79 8.78 -7.43
C GLY A 67 -16.60 7.62 -6.48
N SER A 68 -17.69 6.91 -6.15
CA SER A 68 -17.63 5.68 -5.36
C SER A 68 -17.07 4.52 -6.19
N GLN A 69 -16.74 3.41 -5.54
CA GLN A 69 -16.31 2.18 -6.22
C GLN A 69 -17.36 1.67 -7.22
N ALA A 70 -18.64 1.85 -6.91
CA ALA A 70 -19.73 1.43 -7.81
C ALA A 70 -19.87 2.35 -9.03
N GLU A 71 -19.62 3.66 -8.88
CA GLU A 71 -19.69 4.65 -9.95
C GLU A 71 -18.46 4.63 -10.86
N ASN A 72 -17.26 4.38 -10.29
CA ASN A 72 -16.00 4.36 -11.04
C ASN A 72 -15.10 3.16 -10.67
N PRO A 73 -15.55 1.93 -10.91
CA PRO A 73 -14.79 0.73 -10.53
C PRO A 73 -13.42 0.63 -11.21
N ALA A 74 -13.26 1.20 -12.40
CA ALA A 74 -11.99 1.19 -13.13
C ALA A 74 -10.89 1.99 -12.37
N ALA A 75 -11.22 3.17 -11.83
CA ALA A 75 -10.29 3.96 -11.04
C ALA A 75 -9.89 3.24 -9.74
N TYR A 76 -10.84 2.59 -9.06
CA TYR A 76 -10.55 1.81 -7.85
C TYR A 76 -9.66 0.61 -8.14
N LYS A 77 -9.90 -0.08 -9.26
CA LYS A 77 -9.05 -1.18 -9.71
C LYS A 77 -7.65 -0.70 -10.03
N LEU A 78 -7.53 0.37 -10.82
CA LEU A 78 -6.24 0.97 -11.19
C LEU A 78 -5.45 1.44 -9.97
N ALA A 79 -6.11 2.02 -8.97
CA ALA A 79 -5.48 2.49 -7.73
C ALA A 79 -5.28 1.39 -6.68
N SER A 80 -5.63 0.14 -6.95
CA SER A 80 -5.53 -0.97 -5.98
C SER A 80 -4.22 -1.74 -6.13
N PRO A 81 -3.27 -1.64 -5.18
CA PRO A 81 -2.01 -2.40 -5.24
C PRO A 81 -2.18 -3.90 -5.45
N LEU A 82 -3.19 -4.50 -4.81
CA LEU A 82 -3.48 -5.92 -4.93
C LEU A 82 -3.82 -6.37 -6.36
N GLU A 83 -4.44 -5.51 -7.15
CA GLU A 83 -4.84 -5.82 -8.51
C GLU A 83 -3.64 -5.99 -9.45
N HIS A 84 -2.57 -5.22 -9.20
CA HIS A 84 -1.34 -5.24 -9.99
C HIS A 84 -0.32 -6.28 -9.51
N LEU A 85 -0.42 -6.72 -8.25
CA LEU A 85 0.58 -7.62 -7.64
C LEU A 85 0.83 -8.86 -8.51
N ASP A 86 2.08 -9.08 -8.91
CA ASP A 86 2.55 -10.25 -9.67
C ASP A 86 3.91 -10.77 -9.15
N ALA A 87 4.41 -11.87 -9.74
CA ALA A 87 5.60 -12.55 -9.26
C ALA A 87 6.91 -11.78 -9.48
N SER A 88 6.91 -10.69 -10.25
CA SER A 88 8.08 -9.83 -10.50
C SER A 88 8.22 -8.70 -9.47
N ASP A 89 7.21 -8.51 -8.62
CA ASP A 89 7.17 -7.42 -7.66
C ASP A 89 8.19 -7.59 -6.52
N PRO A 90 8.67 -6.47 -5.94
CA PRO A 90 9.68 -6.49 -4.91
C PRO A 90 9.14 -7.00 -3.56
N PRO A 91 10.04 -7.41 -2.66
CA PRO A 91 9.67 -7.68 -1.27
C PRO A 91 9.14 -6.42 -0.60
N CYS A 92 8.14 -6.61 0.28
CA CYS A 92 7.53 -5.52 1.04
C CYS A 92 7.50 -5.83 2.55
N TRP A 93 7.58 -4.78 3.37
CA TRP A 93 7.31 -4.89 4.81
C TRP A 93 6.26 -3.87 5.23
N TYR A 94 5.04 -4.34 5.49
CA TYR A 94 3.96 -3.48 5.95
C TYR A 94 4.11 -3.13 7.44
N ILE A 95 3.87 -1.87 7.79
CA ILE A 95 3.82 -1.41 9.18
C ILE A 95 2.48 -0.72 9.41
N THR A 96 1.75 -1.09 10.46
CA THR A 96 0.49 -0.46 10.85
C THR A 96 0.36 -0.34 12.35
N GLY A 97 -0.46 0.57 12.83
CA GLY A 97 -0.81 0.65 14.24
C GLY A 97 -1.83 -0.43 14.63
N GLU A 98 -1.78 -0.88 15.88
CA GLU A 98 -2.75 -1.83 16.41
C GLU A 98 -4.17 -1.28 16.38
N MET A 99 -4.32 0.03 16.67
CA MET A 99 -5.60 0.73 16.69
C MET A 99 -5.99 1.30 15.31
N ASP A 100 -5.19 1.06 14.28
CA ASP A 100 -5.52 1.45 12.91
C ASP A 100 -6.60 0.54 12.33
N ASP A 101 -7.19 0.99 11.22
CA ASP A 101 -8.18 0.20 10.50
C ASP A 101 -7.63 -1.16 10.03
N GLU A 102 -8.39 -2.23 10.20
CA GLU A 102 -7.97 -3.59 9.83
C GLU A 102 -7.57 -3.75 8.37
N SER A 103 -8.11 -2.92 7.47
CA SER A 103 -7.75 -2.96 6.05
C SER A 103 -6.28 -2.59 5.80
N THR A 104 -5.62 -1.88 6.73
CA THR A 104 -4.19 -1.56 6.67
C THR A 104 -3.29 -2.76 6.97
N ARG A 105 -3.87 -3.89 7.41
CA ARG A 105 -3.15 -5.15 7.67
C ARG A 105 -2.86 -5.97 6.42
N ALA A 106 -3.30 -5.51 5.26
CA ALA A 106 -2.99 -6.06 3.94
C ALA A 106 -3.18 -7.59 3.85
N LYS A 107 -4.24 -8.15 4.44
CA LYS A 107 -4.45 -9.61 4.55
C LYS A 107 -4.47 -10.30 3.18
N GLU A 108 -5.28 -9.78 2.25
CA GLU A 108 -5.42 -10.34 0.90
C GLU A 108 -4.14 -10.16 0.08
N PHE A 109 -3.49 -9.01 0.20
CA PHE A 109 -2.21 -8.73 -0.44
C PHE A 109 -1.13 -9.73 -0.01
N ARG A 110 -0.96 -9.92 1.29
CA ARG A 110 -0.01 -10.88 1.86
C ARG A 110 -0.32 -12.32 1.46
N HIS A 111 -1.61 -12.67 1.39
CA HIS A 111 -2.02 -13.99 0.92
C HIS A 111 -1.63 -14.21 -0.56
N LYS A 112 -1.97 -13.28 -1.44
CA LYS A 112 -1.61 -13.34 -2.87
C LYS A 112 -0.08 -13.36 -3.06
N ALA A 113 0.65 -12.49 -2.35
CA ALA A 113 2.12 -12.45 -2.39
C ALA A 113 2.74 -13.80 -2.02
N LYS A 114 2.25 -14.46 -0.95
CA LYS A 114 2.70 -15.79 -0.57
C LYS A 114 2.50 -16.84 -1.68
N LEU A 115 1.37 -16.78 -2.37
CA LEU A 115 1.10 -17.69 -3.50
C LEU A 115 2.02 -17.43 -4.70
N LEU A 116 2.48 -16.19 -4.86
CA LEU A 116 3.42 -15.76 -5.90
C LEU A 116 4.90 -15.95 -5.51
N GLY A 117 5.18 -16.38 -4.28
CA GLY A 117 6.54 -16.55 -3.78
C GLY A 117 7.24 -15.24 -3.38
N ILE A 118 6.49 -14.14 -3.24
CA ILE A 118 7.03 -12.84 -2.86
C ILE A 118 7.08 -12.73 -1.33
N PHE A 119 8.20 -12.24 -0.80
CA PHE A 119 8.31 -11.95 0.63
C PHE A 119 7.49 -10.70 1.00
N VAL A 120 6.52 -10.87 1.90
CA VAL A 120 5.78 -9.74 2.50
C VAL A 120 5.67 -9.92 4.01
N GLY A 121 6.48 -9.13 4.73
CA GLY A 121 6.45 -9.06 6.19
C GLY A 121 5.39 -8.09 6.72
N MET A 122 5.15 -8.15 8.04
CA MET A 122 4.18 -7.28 8.72
C MET A 122 4.63 -6.98 10.14
N THR A 123 4.54 -5.71 10.53
CA THR A 123 4.60 -5.26 11.93
C THR A 123 3.32 -4.55 12.29
N VAL A 124 2.70 -4.96 13.39
CA VAL A 124 1.62 -4.23 14.05
C VAL A 124 2.23 -3.56 15.28
N VAL A 125 2.21 -2.24 15.32
CA VAL A 125 2.80 -1.44 16.40
C VAL A 125 1.78 -1.33 17.53
N ASP A 126 2.14 -1.86 18.69
CA ASP A 126 1.28 -1.95 19.87
C ASP A 126 0.79 -0.58 20.35
N GLY A 127 -0.51 -0.46 20.63
CA GLY A 127 -1.18 0.75 21.09
C GLY A 127 -1.10 1.95 20.13
N ALA A 128 -0.60 1.78 18.92
CA ALA A 128 -0.46 2.87 17.96
C ALA A 128 -1.74 3.10 17.15
N PRO A 129 -2.22 4.36 17.06
CA PRO A 129 -3.34 4.75 16.19
C PRO A 129 -2.86 5.00 14.75
N HIS A 130 -3.73 5.52 13.91
CA HIS A 130 -3.40 6.16 12.64
C HIS A 130 -3.56 7.69 12.76
N PRO A 131 -2.54 8.52 12.46
CA PRO A 131 -1.12 8.23 12.20
C PRO A 131 -0.30 8.04 13.49
N PHE A 132 0.71 7.19 13.46
CA PHE A 132 1.53 6.86 14.65
C PHE A 132 2.91 7.52 14.68
N LEU A 133 3.29 8.29 13.66
CA LEU A 133 4.63 8.90 13.55
C LEU A 133 4.93 9.99 14.57
N GLY A 134 3.91 10.50 15.26
CA GLY A 134 4.04 11.62 16.20
C GLY A 134 4.62 11.27 17.58
N LYS A 135 4.79 9.98 17.92
CA LYS A 135 5.41 9.55 19.18
C LYS A 135 6.76 8.88 18.92
N GLN A 136 7.79 9.34 19.66
CA GLN A 136 9.17 8.89 19.47
C GLN A 136 9.31 7.38 19.55
N ILE A 137 8.68 6.73 20.53
CA ILE A 137 8.76 5.28 20.70
C ILE A 137 8.23 4.49 19.49
N TRP A 138 7.19 4.98 18.84
CA TRP A 138 6.66 4.34 17.63
C TRP A 138 7.51 4.66 16.41
N PHE A 139 8.03 5.89 16.33
CA PHE A 139 8.94 6.33 15.29
C PHE A 139 10.23 5.48 15.29
N ASP A 140 10.82 5.26 16.46
CA ASP A 140 12.04 4.47 16.60
C ASP A 140 11.83 3.01 16.17
N GLN A 141 10.72 2.39 16.56
CA GLN A 141 10.37 1.03 16.12
C GLN A 141 10.22 0.94 14.60
N MET A 142 9.60 1.94 14.00
CA MET A 142 9.39 2.00 12.55
C MET A 142 10.72 2.16 11.81
N VAL A 143 11.60 3.06 12.29
CA VAL A 143 12.94 3.28 11.71
C VAL A 143 13.76 1.99 11.81
N GLU A 144 13.81 1.35 12.98
CA GLU A 144 14.53 0.10 13.20
C GLU A 144 14.06 -1.01 12.25
N ARG A 145 12.73 -1.18 12.12
CA ARG A 145 12.16 -2.20 11.23
C ARG A 145 12.43 -1.94 9.76
N SER A 146 12.34 -0.68 9.35
CA SER A 146 12.61 -0.27 7.97
C SER A 146 14.08 -0.44 7.62
N ASP A 147 15.00 0.02 8.48
CA ASP A 147 16.44 -0.12 8.28
C ASP A 147 16.84 -1.60 8.16
N ARG A 148 16.37 -2.45 9.09
CA ARG A 148 16.62 -3.89 9.05
C ARG A 148 16.15 -4.50 7.74
N PHE A 149 14.91 -4.23 7.34
CA PHE A 149 14.32 -4.77 6.12
C PHE A 149 15.11 -4.33 4.87
N PHE A 150 15.46 -3.06 4.77
CA PHE A 150 16.23 -2.56 3.64
C PHE A 150 17.65 -3.12 3.59
N ARG A 151 18.31 -3.31 4.75
CA ARG A 151 19.62 -3.99 4.79
C ARG A 151 19.54 -5.43 4.31
N GLU A 152 18.50 -6.16 4.69
CA GLU A 152 18.30 -7.56 4.29
C GLU A 152 18.04 -7.72 2.79
N HIS A 153 17.42 -6.72 2.15
CA HIS A 153 16.98 -6.84 0.76
C HIS A 153 17.74 -5.97 -0.26
N LEU A 154 18.41 -4.91 0.15
CA LEU A 154 19.10 -3.97 -0.74
C LEU A 154 20.62 -4.02 -0.63
N VAL A 155 21.18 -4.42 0.52
CA VAL A 155 22.62 -4.48 0.72
C VAL A 155 23.10 -5.90 0.43
N LYS A 156 23.86 -6.04 -0.66
CA LYS A 156 24.55 -7.29 -1.03
C LYS A 156 25.97 -7.29 -0.49
#